data_37c49a29c67217855538b75c3ca62216
#
_entry.id   37c49a29c67217855538b75c3ca62216
#
_cell.length_a   1.000
_cell.length_b   1.000
_cell.length_c   1.000
_cell.angle_alpha   90.00
_cell.angle_beta   90.00
_cell.angle_gamma   90.00
#
_symmetry.space_group_name_H-M   'P 1'
#
loop_
_entity.id
_entity.type
_entity.pdbx_description
1 polymer ?
#
loop_
_entity_poly.entity_id
_entity_poly.type
_entity_poly.pdbx_seq_one_letter_code
_entity_poly.pdbx_strand_id
1 'polypeptide(L)'
;MLISAHNFAPVQFIYRWRGEIYERTEGRVSLHTRRDRVAEIVALAKQDHPYEVPGISTRAITGGNPNYLTWIAQETAPNERLIE
;
A
#
# COMPACT_ATOMS: atom_id res chain seq x y z
N MET A 1 3.98 -12.25 -2.17
CA MET A 1 3.62 -11.01 -2.83
C MET A 1 3.49 -9.85 -1.88
N LEU A 2 2.51 -9.86 -1.03
CA LEU A 2 2.32 -8.88 0.02
C LEU A 2 2.87 -9.45 1.30
N ILE A 3 3.80 -8.73 1.93
CA ILE A 3 4.46 -9.30 3.07
C ILE A 3 3.99 -8.74 4.39
N SER A 4 3.74 -7.46 4.47
CA SER A 4 3.22 -6.90 5.70
C SER A 4 2.26 -5.77 5.41
N ALA A 5 1.21 -5.73 6.19
CA ALA A 5 0.22 -4.69 6.14
C ALA A 5 0.05 -4.14 7.55
N HIS A 6 0.11 -2.84 7.69
CA HIS A 6 -0.08 -2.18 8.96
C HIS A 6 -1.36 -1.36 8.91
N ASN A 7 -2.30 -1.72 9.78
CA ASN A 7 -3.51 -0.95 9.94
C ASN A 7 -3.29 0.08 11.02
N PHE A 8 -3.46 1.33 10.65
CA PHE A 8 -3.39 2.41 11.62
C PHE A 8 -4.78 2.65 12.20
N ALA A 9 -4.80 3.20 13.40
CA ALA A 9 -6.05 3.67 13.98
C ALA A 9 -6.72 4.63 13.01
N PRO A 10 -8.05 4.75 13.04
CA PRO A 10 -8.74 5.65 12.13
C PRO A 10 -8.14 7.05 12.17
N VAL A 11 -7.94 7.63 11.00
CA VAL A 11 -7.35 8.95 10.84
C VAL A 11 -8.42 9.90 10.33
N GLN A 12 -8.43 11.11 10.88
CA GLN A 12 -9.34 12.13 10.42
C GLN A 12 -8.72 12.87 9.25
N PHE A 13 -9.44 12.90 8.12
CA PHE A 13 -9.01 13.60 6.93
C PHE A 13 -9.88 14.81 6.69
N ILE A 14 -9.25 15.91 6.29
CA ILE A 14 -9.92 17.10 5.81
C ILE A 14 -9.40 17.33 4.40
N TYR A 15 -10.29 17.35 3.41
CA TYR A 15 -9.85 17.51 2.03
C TYR A 15 -10.89 18.26 1.21
N ARG A 16 -10.44 18.79 0.07
CA ARG A 16 -11.30 19.46 -0.86
C ARG A 16 -11.57 18.56 -2.06
N TRP A 17 -12.82 18.43 -2.40
CA TRP A 17 -13.23 17.66 -3.55
C TRP A 17 -14.39 18.36 -4.24
N ARG A 18 -14.20 18.67 -5.54
CA ARG A 18 -15.21 19.36 -6.37
C ARG A 18 -15.74 20.63 -5.72
N GLY A 19 -14.82 21.41 -5.17
CA GLY A 19 -15.15 22.72 -4.59
C GLY A 19 -15.67 22.70 -3.18
N GLU A 20 -15.83 21.54 -2.57
CA GLU A 20 -16.34 21.42 -1.21
C GLU A 20 -15.32 20.78 -0.29
N ILE A 21 -15.44 21.09 0.99
CA ILE A 21 -14.54 20.57 2.02
C ILE A 21 -15.25 19.45 2.77
N TYR A 22 -14.56 18.34 2.90
CA TYR A 22 -15.07 17.16 3.58
C TYR A 22 -14.19 16.81 4.76
N GLU A 23 -14.84 16.32 5.82
CA GLU A 23 -14.15 15.69 6.94
C GLU A 23 -14.59 14.23 6.98
N ARG A 24 -13.60 13.33 7.02
CA ARG A 24 -13.87 11.90 7.06
C ARG A 24 -12.95 11.24 8.07
N THR A 25 -13.45 10.21 8.69
CA THR A 25 -12.63 9.31 9.50
C THR A 25 -12.42 8.04 8.68
N GLU A 26 -11.16 7.72 8.40
CA GLU A 26 -10.83 6.61 7.52
C GLU A 26 -9.73 5.75 8.12
N GLY A 27 -9.74 4.47 7.77
CA GLY A 27 -8.63 3.59 8.07
C GLY A 27 -7.48 3.86 7.14
N ARG A 28 -6.29 3.58 7.60
CA ARG A 28 -5.07 3.74 6.83
C ARG A 28 -4.29 2.44 6.85
N VAL A 29 -3.79 2.03 5.69
CA VAL A 29 -3.01 0.80 5.56
C VAL A 29 -1.68 1.12 4.91
N SER A 30 -0.60 0.64 5.50
CA SER A 30 0.72 0.66 4.90
C SER A 30 1.10 -0.75 4.51
N LEU A 31 1.62 -0.89 3.29
CA LEU A 31 2.07 -2.17 2.77
C LEU A 31 3.54 -2.05 2.41
N HIS A 32 4.33 -3.07 2.75
CA HIS A 32 5.74 -3.13 2.38
C HIS A 32 5.91 -4.19 1.30
N THR A 33 6.59 -3.83 0.23
CA THR A 33 6.79 -4.74 -0.90
C THR A 33 7.99 -4.30 -1.73
N ARG A 34 8.31 -5.09 -2.73
CA ARG A 34 9.32 -4.72 -3.72
C ARG A 34 8.74 -3.70 -4.69
N ARG A 35 9.65 -2.89 -5.25
CA ARG A 35 9.25 -1.87 -6.23
C ARG A 35 8.51 -2.48 -7.42
N ASP A 36 8.96 -3.63 -7.89
CA ASP A 36 8.36 -4.27 -9.06
C ASP A 36 6.97 -4.86 -8.81
N ARG A 37 6.50 -4.79 -7.56
CA ARG A 37 5.15 -5.22 -7.20
C ARG A 37 4.16 -4.07 -7.05
N VAL A 38 4.67 -2.84 -7.03
CA VAL A 38 3.85 -1.68 -6.71
C VAL A 38 2.70 -1.49 -7.71
N ALA A 39 2.99 -1.55 -9.00
CA ALA A 39 1.96 -1.33 -10.02
C ALA A 39 0.82 -2.34 -9.89
N GLU A 40 1.15 -3.59 -9.60
CA GLU A 40 0.19 -4.66 -9.42
C GLU A 40 -0.69 -4.42 -8.20
N ILE A 41 -0.08 -4.00 -7.09
CA ILE A 41 -0.80 -3.72 -5.86
C ILE A 41 -1.72 -2.50 -6.04
N VAL A 42 -1.24 -1.45 -6.69
CA VAL A 42 -2.04 -0.27 -6.96
C VAL A 42 -3.26 -0.62 -7.81
N ALA A 43 -3.08 -1.46 -8.82
CA ALA A 43 -4.18 -1.88 -9.67
C ALA A 43 -5.23 -2.64 -8.88
N LEU A 44 -4.81 -3.56 -8.02
CA LEU A 44 -5.73 -4.32 -7.18
C LEU A 44 -6.46 -3.42 -6.18
N ALA A 45 -5.74 -2.49 -5.57
CA ALA A 45 -6.34 -1.57 -4.61
C ALA A 45 -7.39 -0.67 -5.27
N LYS A 46 -7.11 -0.18 -6.47
CA LYS A 46 -8.06 0.64 -7.21
C LYS A 46 -9.32 -0.13 -7.58
N GLN A 47 -9.16 -1.39 -7.92
CA GLN A 47 -10.27 -2.24 -8.31
C GLN A 47 -11.26 -2.45 -7.17
N ASP A 48 -10.75 -2.58 -5.94
CA ASP A 48 -11.57 -2.91 -4.78
C ASP A 48 -11.96 -1.69 -3.94
N HIS A 49 -11.39 -0.53 -4.24
CA HIS A 49 -11.64 0.65 -3.43
C HIS A 49 -12.97 1.32 -3.82
N PRO A 50 -13.78 1.73 -2.82
CA PRO A 50 -15.08 2.32 -3.11
C PRO A 50 -15.01 3.74 -3.67
N TYR A 51 -13.88 4.42 -3.53
CA TYR A 51 -13.76 5.81 -3.98
C TYR A 51 -13.42 5.89 -5.46
N GLU A 52 -13.92 6.92 -6.11
CA GLU A 52 -13.60 7.23 -7.50
C GLU A 52 -12.10 7.48 -7.66
N VAL A 53 -11.51 8.22 -6.72
CA VAL A 53 -10.08 8.50 -6.72
C VAL A 53 -9.51 8.11 -5.35
N PRO A 54 -9.07 6.87 -5.21
CA PRO A 54 -8.49 6.44 -3.92
C PRO A 54 -7.14 7.11 -3.67
N GLY A 55 -6.90 7.46 -2.40
CA GLY A 55 -5.65 8.07 -1.99
C GLY A 55 -4.56 7.02 -1.83
N ILE A 56 -3.88 6.70 -2.91
CA ILE A 56 -2.80 5.72 -2.93
C ILE A 56 -1.50 6.43 -3.28
N SER A 57 -0.50 6.30 -2.44
CA SER A 57 0.82 6.84 -2.72
C SER A 57 1.88 5.83 -2.34
N THR A 58 3.04 5.94 -2.98
CA THR A 58 4.15 5.04 -2.72
C THR A 58 5.38 5.84 -2.33
N ARG A 59 6.23 5.22 -1.51
CA ARG A 59 7.48 5.82 -1.08
C ARG A 59 8.56 4.77 -1.08
N ALA A 60 9.76 5.19 -1.48
CA ALA A 60 10.91 4.29 -1.44
C ALA A 60 11.37 4.10 0.00
N ILE A 61 11.73 2.88 0.34
CA ILE A 61 12.44 2.60 1.57
C ILE A 61 13.91 2.82 1.26
N THR A 62 14.49 3.84 1.84
CA THR A 62 15.87 4.22 1.51
C THR A 62 16.92 3.60 2.43
N GLY A 63 16.48 2.92 3.48
CA GLY A 63 17.40 2.25 4.40
C GLY A 63 16.63 1.56 5.50
N GLY A 64 17.36 0.81 6.29
CA GLY A 64 16.77 0.10 7.41
C GLY A 64 17.62 -1.10 7.81
N ASN A 65 17.06 -1.97 8.63
CA ASN A 65 17.72 -3.20 9.02
C ASN A 65 17.90 -4.10 7.79
N PRO A 66 19.15 -4.43 7.41
CA PRO A 66 19.38 -5.23 6.19
C PRO A 66 18.63 -6.56 6.17
N ASN A 67 18.52 -7.22 7.28
CA ASN A 67 17.81 -8.50 7.35
C ASN A 67 16.32 -8.34 7.07
N TYR A 68 15.74 -7.26 7.57
CA TYR A 68 14.35 -6.96 7.33
C TYR A 68 14.10 -6.65 5.85
N LEU A 69 14.95 -5.83 5.26
CA LEU A 69 14.80 -5.45 3.85
C LEU A 69 14.98 -6.66 2.94
N THR A 70 15.94 -7.52 3.25
CA THR A 70 16.14 -8.77 2.51
C THR A 70 14.91 -9.67 2.61
N TRP A 71 14.34 -9.77 3.79
CA TRP A 71 13.15 -10.57 4.01
C TRP A 71 11.97 -10.06 3.16
N ILE A 72 11.75 -8.75 3.13
CA ILE A 72 10.70 -8.16 2.29
C ILE A 72 10.94 -8.52 0.83
N ALA A 73 12.18 -8.34 0.36
CA ALA A 73 12.50 -8.61 -1.03
C ALA A 73 12.25 -10.06 -1.41
N GLN A 74 12.62 -11.00 -0.54
CA GLN A 74 12.44 -12.42 -0.78
C GLN A 74 10.98 -12.82 -0.79
N GLU A 75 10.21 -12.32 0.17
CA GLU A 75 8.81 -12.73 0.31
C GLU A 75 7.90 -12.10 -0.73
N THR A 76 8.31 -10.99 -1.33
CA THR A 76 7.52 -10.32 -2.36
C THR A 76 8.06 -10.56 -3.77
N ALA A 77 9.10 -11.38 -3.91
CA ALA A 77 9.63 -11.75 -5.21
C ALA A 77 8.57 -12.48 -6.05
N PRO A 78 8.69 -12.44 -7.38
CA PRO A 78 7.84 -13.27 -8.22
C PRO A 78 7.91 -14.70 -7.75
N ASN A 79 6.77 -15.25 -7.39
CA ASN A 79 6.75 -16.53 -6.70
C ASN A 79 6.43 -17.66 -7.64
N GLU A 80 7.47 -18.28 -8.17
CA GLU A 80 7.33 -19.45 -9.02
C GLU A 80 6.79 -20.65 -8.25
N ARG A 81 6.93 -20.65 -6.94
CA ARG A 81 6.41 -21.74 -6.12
C ARG A 81 4.91 -21.83 -6.12
N LEU A 82 4.24 -20.77 -6.55
CA LEU A 82 2.79 -20.83 -6.71
C LEU A 82 2.36 -21.78 -7.80
N ILE A 83 3.30 -22.17 -8.64
CA ILE A 83 3.05 -23.06 -9.75
C ILE A 83 3.20 -24.53 -9.33
N GLU A 84 3.86 -24.76 -8.26
CA GLU A 84 4.16 -26.10 -7.77
C GLU A 84 2.94 -26.83 -7.24
#